data_1a1fee9fa21e4fec239271c8547e7404
#
_entry.id   1a1fee9fa21e4fec239271c8547e7404
#
_cell.length_a   1.000
_cell.length_b   1.000
_cell.length_c   1.000
_cell.angle_alpha   90.00
_cell.angle_beta   90.00
_cell.angle_gamma   90.00
#
_symmetry.space_group_name_H-M   'P 1'
#
loop_
_entity.id
_entity.type
_entity.pdbx_description
1 polymer ?
#
loop_
_entity_poly.entity_id
_entity_poly.type
_entity_poly.pdbx_seq_one_letter_code
_entity_poly.pdbx_strand_id
1 'polypeptide(L)'
;MALIQCKNVSLAYDGTVVAEQLDFSVQRGEYLCIVGENGSGKSTLVKGLLGLMRPLTGEIEYGDGLTQRDIGYVPQQTNVQKDFPASVREVVLSGTIGRFGHSLFYTAEQKSAAYRAMDRLGIRELEKCCYRELSGGQQQRVRLASFFCWMNPPEDWIRW
;
A
#
# COMPACT_ATOMS: atom_id res chain seq x y z
N MET A 1 -2.48 17.72 14.77
CA MET A 1 -2.00 16.54 15.54
C MET A 1 -1.26 15.59 14.62
N ALA A 2 -0.24 14.89 15.12
CA ALA A 2 0.48 13.90 14.32
C ALA A 2 -0.45 12.73 13.97
N LEU A 3 -0.40 12.25 12.72
CA LEU A 3 -1.10 11.04 12.30
C LEU A 3 -0.39 9.78 12.80
N ILE A 4 0.96 9.81 12.81
CA ILE A 4 1.79 8.74 13.34
C ILE A 4 2.88 9.40 14.18
N GLN A 5 3.13 8.85 15.35
CA GLN A 5 4.22 9.29 16.21
C GLN A 5 5.03 8.07 16.70
N CYS A 6 6.32 8.10 16.45
CA CYS A 6 7.28 7.15 16.98
C CYS A 6 8.01 7.78 18.17
N LYS A 7 8.06 7.09 19.31
CA LYS A 7 8.71 7.53 20.55
C LYS A 7 9.72 6.48 20.98
N ASN A 8 11.00 6.80 20.85
CA ASN A 8 12.12 5.93 21.22
C ASN A 8 11.98 4.49 20.68
N VAL A 9 11.54 4.36 19.43
CA VAL A 9 11.21 3.08 18.80
C VAL A 9 12.49 2.37 18.38
N SER A 10 12.67 1.13 18.86
CA SER A 10 13.68 0.21 18.34
C SER A 10 13.00 -1.02 17.75
N LEU A 11 13.51 -1.48 16.61
CA LEU A 11 12.97 -2.61 15.88
C LEU A 11 14.04 -3.67 15.64
N ALA A 12 13.65 -4.93 15.81
CA ALA A 12 14.51 -6.07 15.55
C ALA A 12 13.92 -6.97 14.47
N TYR A 13 14.76 -7.60 13.67
CA TYR A 13 14.40 -8.61 12.70
C TYR A 13 15.27 -9.86 12.91
N ASP A 14 14.65 -11.03 13.09
CA ASP A 14 15.33 -12.29 13.41
C ASP A 14 16.36 -12.17 14.56
N GLY A 15 15.95 -11.47 15.63
CA GLY A 15 16.79 -11.27 16.82
C GLY A 15 17.87 -10.21 16.68
N THR A 16 18.06 -9.62 15.50
CA THR A 16 19.03 -8.54 15.26
C THR A 16 18.32 -7.19 15.26
N VAL A 17 18.81 -6.24 16.05
CA VAL A 17 18.31 -4.87 16.06
C VAL A 17 18.73 -4.19 14.75
N VAL A 18 17.75 -3.67 14.01
CA VAL A 18 17.96 -3.06 12.69
C VAL A 18 17.63 -1.57 12.65
N ALA A 19 16.95 -1.09 13.67
CA ALA A 19 16.69 0.34 13.87
C ALA A 19 16.56 0.61 15.35
N GLU A 20 17.20 1.68 15.83
CA GLU A 20 17.27 2.01 17.25
C GLU A 20 16.86 3.45 17.51
N GLN A 21 16.18 3.67 18.63
CA GLN A 21 15.89 5.00 19.19
C GLN A 21 15.30 5.98 18.18
N LEU A 22 14.36 5.49 17.36
CA LEU A 22 13.71 6.33 16.36
C LEU A 22 12.67 7.24 17.04
N ASP A 23 12.85 8.54 16.87
CA ASP A 23 11.92 9.58 17.32
C ASP A 23 11.54 10.45 16.13
N PHE A 24 10.29 10.37 15.69
CA PHE A 24 9.74 11.21 14.65
C PHE A 24 8.22 11.20 14.66
N SER A 25 7.63 12.18 13.98
CA SER A 25 6.18 12.25 13.77
C SER A 25 5.86 12.54 12.30
N VAL A 26 4.68 12.10 11.86
CA VAL A 26 4.16 12.38 10.52
C VAL A 26 2.83 13.12 10.68
N GLN A 27 2.71 14.31 10.10
CA GLN A 27 1.52 15.12 10.12
C GLN A 27 0.64 14.82 8.89
N ARG A 28 -0.61 15.28 8.95
CA ARG A 28 -1.50 15.18 7.78
C ARG A 28 -0.94 15.99 6.60
N GLY A 29 -0.84 15.35 5.43
CA GLY A 29 -0.32 15.96 4.20
C GLY A 29 1.20 15.99 4.09
N GLU A 30 1.93 15.41 5.04
CA GLU A 30 3.39 15.26 4.95
C GLU A 30 3.80 14.01 4.16
N TYR A 31 4.99 14.09 3.58
CA TYR A 31 5.69 12.97 2.96
C TYR A 31 6.88 12.56 3.84
N LEU A 32 6.87 11.32 4.31
CA LEU A 32 8.02 10.71 4.99
C LEU A 32 8.84 9.91 3.98
N CYS A 33 10.10 10.33 3.76
CA CYS A 33 11.04 9.58 2.93
C CYS A 33 12.01 8.80 3.81
N ILE A 34 12.04 7.46 3.67
CA ILE A 34 12.95 6.58 4.39
C ILE A 34 14.07 6.17 3.43
N VAL A 35 15.29 6.68 3.68
CA VAL A 35 16.48 6.47 2.84
C VAL A 35 17.52 5.68 3.61
N GLY A 36 18.29 4.87 2.91
CA GLY A 36 19.38 4.08 3.51
C GLY A 36 19.80 2.92 2.61
N GLU A 37 20.89 2.27 2.94
CA GLU A 37 21.43 1.12 2.21
C GLU A 37 20.51 -0.10 2.26
N ASN A 38 20.75 -1.07 1.37
CA ASN A 38 20.04 -2.34 1.43
C ASN A 38 20.38 -3.06 2.75
N GLY A 39 19.35 -3.58 3.43
CA GLY A 39 19.52 -4.19 4.75
C GLY A 39 19.45 -3.22 5.95
N SER A 40 19.37 -1.90 5.75
CA SER A 40 19.34 -0.90 6.84
C SER A 40 18.01 -0.82 7.62
N GLY A 41 17.15 -1.84 7.58
CA GLY A 41 15.93 -1.87 8.38
C GLY A 41 14.73 -1.08 7.82
N LYS A 42 14.82 -0.46 6.63
CA LYS A 42 13.70 0.32 6.02
C LYS A 42 12.40 -0.46 5.96
N SER A 43 12.44 -1.68 5.44
CA SER A 43 11.25 -2.53 5.33
C SER A 43 10.72 -2.97 6.69
N THR A 44 11.60 -3.10 7.68
CA THR A 44 11.24 -3.43 9.07
C THR A 44 10.54 -2.24 9.72
N LEU A 45 11.05 -1.02 9.50
CA LEU A 45 10.39 0.20 9.96
C LEU A 45 9.00 0.34 9.35
N VAL A 46 8.86 0.16 8.03
CA VAL A 46 7.54 0.17 7.37
C VAL A 46 6.60 -0.87 7.99
N LYS A 47 7.07 -2.09 8.24
CA LYS A 47 6.25 -3.13 8.92
C LYS A 47 5.85 -2.70 10.34
N GLY A 48 6.74 -2.04 11.08
CA GLY A 48 6.41 -1.46 12.39
C GLY A 48 5.32 -0.40 12.28
N LEU A 49 5.45 0.56 11.35
CA LEU A 49 4.47 1.61 11.09
C LEU A 49 3.10 1.07 10.62
N LEU A 50 3.08 -0.10 9.99
CA LEU A 50 1.84 -0.80 9.59
C LEU A 50 1.25 -1.64 10.72
N GLY A 51 1.90 -1.73 11.88
CA GLY A 51 1.50 -2.60 12.98
C GLY A 51 1.65 -4.10 12.69
N LEU A 52 2.37 -4.47 11.63
CA LEU A 52 2.67 -5.86 11.27
C LEU A 52 3.79 -6.44 12.14
N MET A 53 4.50 -5.59 12.88
CA MET A 53 5.58 -5.93 13.77
C MET A 53 5.50 -5.05 15.03
N ARG A 54 5.74 -5.64 16.19
CA ARG A 54 5.83 -4.87 17.43
C ARG A 54 7.24 -4.32 17.63
N PRO A 55 7.39 -3.07 18.11
CA PRO A 55 8.68 -2.55 18.53
C PRO A 55 9.30 -3.40 19.64
N LEU A 56 10.63 -3.47 19.65
CA LEU A 56 11.39 -4.05 20.76
C LEU A 56 11.36 -3.13 21.99
N THR A 57 11.50 -1.82 21.72
CA THR A 57 11.38 -0.74 22.73
C THR A 57 10.61 0.43 22.12
N GLY A 58 10.08 1.31 22.98
CA GLY A 58 9.31 2.48 22.57
C GLY A 58 7.91 2.13 22.08
N GLU A 59 7.23 3.11 21.50
CA GLU A 59 5.85 2.96 21.05
C GLU A 59 5.58 3.70 19.75
N ILE A 60 4.64 3.17 18.95
CA ILE A 60 4.11 3.80 17.74
C ILE A 60 2.66 4.14 18.00
N GLU A 61 2.36 5.44 18.07
CA GLU A 61 1.02 5.96 18.30
C GLU A 61 0.38 6.41 16.99
N TYR A 62 -0.94 6.19 16.86
CA TYR A 62 -1.74 6.65 15.74
C TYR A 62 -2.71 7.73 16.24
N GLY A 63 -2.64 8.92 15.67
CA GLY A 63 -3.45 10.09 16.03
C GLY A 63 -4.65 10.32 15.11
N ASP A 64 -5.46 11.33 15.43
CA ASP A 64 -6.60 11.79 14.63
C ASP A 64 -7.61 10.67 14.26
N GLY A 65 -7.76 9.65 15.12
CA GLY A 65 -8.66 8.52 14.86
C GLY A 65 -8.12 7.51 13.84
N LEU A 66 -6.88 7.69 13.37
CA LEU A 66 -6.21 6.74 12.48
C LEU A 66 -6.03 5.39 13.17
N THR A 67 -6.38 4.33 12.49
CA THR A 67 -6.10 2.96 12.93
C THR A 67 -5.17 2.26 11.93
N GLN A 68 -4.56 1.17 12.33
CA GLN A 68 -3.74 0.35 11.42
C GLN A 68 -4.51 -0.11 10.17
N ARG A 69 -5.84 -0.24 10.25
CA ARG A 69 -6.70 -0.65 9.14
C ARG A 69 -6.88 0.44 8.08
N ASP A 70 -6.61 1.68 8.45
CA ASP A 70 -6.72 2.84 7.57
C ASP A 70 -5.43 3.10 6.79
N ILE A 71 -4.36 2.34 7.10
CA ILE A 71 -3.06 2.48 6.46
C ILE A 71 -2.95 1.49 5.30
N GLY A 72 -2.90 2.03 4.08
CA GLY A 72 -2.66 1.22 2.90
C GLY A 72 -1.17 1.00 2.64
N TYR A 73 -0.81 -0.18 2.19
CA TYR A 73 0.56 -0.55 1.84
C TYR A 73 0.65 -1.10 0.43
N VAL A 74 1.53 -0.52 -0.38
CA VAL A 74 1.88 -1.05 -1.70
C VAL A 74 3.28 -1.67 -1.60
N PRO A 75 3.38 -3.00 -1.51
CA PRO A 75 4.67 -3.66 -1.34
C PRO A 75 5.54 -3.54 -2.59
N GLN A 76 6.85 -3.64 -2.40
CA GLN A 76 7.77 -3.86 -3.50
C GLN A 76 7.44 -5.18 -4.19
N GLN A 77 7.52 -5.21 -5.51
CA GLN A 77 7.16 -6.39 -6.30
C GLN A 77 8.07 -7.58 -5.98
N THR A 78 7.46 -8.72 -5.63
CA THR A 78 8.16 -10.01 -5.50
C THR A 78 8.10 -10.79 -6.82
N ASN A 79 9.04 -11.72 -7.05
CA ASN A 79 9.05 -12.55 -8.27
C ASN A 79 7.76 -13.37 -8.43
N VAL A 80 7.17 -13.85 -7.33
CA VAL A 80 5.90 -14.60 -7.34
C VAL A 80 4.73 -13.76 -7.87
N GLN A 81 4.73 -12.44 -7.60
CA GLN A 81 3.69 -11.56 -8.09
C GLN A 81 3.82 -11.24 -9.59
N LYS A 82 5.02 -11.41 -10.17
CA LYS A 82 5.24 -11.16 -11.61
C LYS A 82 4.52 -12.17 -12.49
N ASP A 83 4.39 -13.41 -12.04
CA ASP A 83 3.86 -14.53 -12.83
C ASP A 83 2.38 -14.80 -12.56
N PHE A 84 1.67 -13.86 -11.94
CA PHE A 84 0.26 -14.05 -11.60
C PHE A 84 -0.62 -14.14 -12.86
N PRO A 85 -1.30 -15.29 -13.10
CA PRO A 85 -2.02 -15.56 -14.34
C PRO A 85 -3.44 -14.99 -14.32
N ALA A 86 -3.59 -13.68 -14.05
CA ALA A 86 -4.87 -13.00 -14.06
C ALA A 86 -4.84 -11.81 -15.03
N SER A 87 -5.98 -11.42 -15.53
CA SER A 87 -6.13 -10.19 -16.32
C SER A 87 -5.93 -8.94 -15.46
N VAL A 88 -5.51 -7.85 -16.07
CA VAL A 88 -5.43 -6.54 -15.43
C VAL A 88 -6.73 -6.18 -14.71
N ARG A 89 -7.86 -6.42 -15.38
CA ARG A 89 -9.19 -6.17 -14.82
C ARG A 89 -9.44 -6.95 -13.52
N GLU A 90 -9.08 -8.24 -13.48
CA GLU A 90 -9.25 -9.07 -12.28
C GLU A 90 -8.38 -8.58 -11.13
N VAL A 91 -7.12 -8.22 -11.41
CA VAL A 91 -6.21 -7.67 -10.40
C VAL A 91 -6.75 -6.35 -9.83
N VAL A 92 -7.24 -5.44 -10.69
CA VAL A 92 -7.79 -4.16 -10.22
C VAL A 92 -9.08 -4.36 -9.44
N LEU A 93 -9.99 -5.23 -9.92
CA LEU A 93 -11.24 -5.55 -9.23
C LEU A 93 -11.00 -6.19 -7.86
N SER A 94 -9.95 -6.98 -7.69
CA SER A 94 -9.63 -7.59 -6.38
C SER A 94 -9.40 -6.54 -5.29
N GLY A 95 -8.93 -5.34 -5.64
CA GLY A 95 -8.79 -4.23 -4.70
C GLY A 95 -10.12 -3.74 -4.12
N THR A 96 -11.25 -4.02 -4.77
CA THR A 96 -12.57 -3.62 -4.26
C THR A 96 -13.13 -4.56 -3.18
N ILE A 97 -12.61 -5.78 -3.04
CA ILE A 97 -13.17 -6.82 -2.17
C ILE A 97 -13.14 -6.40 -0.70
N GLY A 98 -12.03 -5.83 -0.24
CA GLY A 98 -11.85 -5.43 1.15
C GLY A 98 -12.86 -4.39 1.64
N ARG A 99 -13.42 -3.58 0.73
CA ARG A 99 -14.33 -2.48 1.04
C ARG A 99 -15.81 -2.88 0.93
N PHE A 100 -16.17 -3.65 -0.09
CA PHE A 100 -17.56 -3.94 -0.44
C PHE A 100 -18.06 -5.29 0.07
N GLY A 101 -17.25 -6.00 0.87
CA GLY A 101 -17.59 -7.31 1.43
C GLY A 101 -17.45 -8.45 0.41
N HIS A 102 -17.68 -9.67 0.91
CA HIS A 102 -17.58 -10.90 0.10
C HIS A 102 -18.87 -11.16 -0.65
N SER A 103 -18.95 -10.74 -1.90
CA SER A 103 -19.98 -11.16 -2.85
C SER A 103 -19.37 -12.12 -3.87
N LEU A 104 -20.13 -13.12 -4.32
CA LEU A 104 -19.71 -14.03 -5.40
C LEU A 104 -19.53 -13.30 -6.74
N PHE A 105 -20.16 -12.15 -6.90
CA PHE A 105 -20.09 -11.35 -8.13
C PHE A 105 -19.79 -9.89 -7.82
N TYR A 106 -18.97 -9.28 -8.66
CA TYR A 106 -18.68 -7.85 -8.58
C TYR A 106 -19.91 -7.02 -8.97
N THR A 107 -20.25 -6.07 -8.12
CA THR A 107 -21.34 -5.12 -8.34
C THR A 107 -21.01 -4.13 -9.46
N ALA A 108 -22.04 -3.42 -9.97
CA ALA A 108 -21.81 -2.34 -10.94
C ALA A 108 -20.94 -1.22 -10.38
N GLU A 109 -21.07 -0.92 -9.08
CA GLU A 109 -20.27 0.10 -8.39
C GLU A 109 -18.78 -0.30 -8.30
N GLN A 110 -18.49 -1.56 -7.94
CA GLN A 110 -17.13 -2.09 -7.92
C GLN A 110 -16.48 -2.02 -9.31
N LYS A 111 -17.21 -2.44 -10.35
CA LYS A 111 -16.72 -2.36 -11.73
C LYS A 111 -16.47 -0.92 -12.15
N SER A 112 -17.36 0.01 -11.81
CA SER A 112 -17.19 1.43 -12.10
C SER A 112 -15.96 2.02 -11.40
N ALA A 113 -15.74 1.68 -10.12
CA ALA A 113 -14.55 2.11 -9.38
C ALA A 113 -13.25 1.59 -10.02
N ALA A 114 -13.23 0.30 -10.39
CA ALA A 114 -12.08 -0.30 -11.07
C ALA A 114 -11.77 0.40 -12.39
N TYR A 115 -12.80 0.70 -13.16
CA TYR A 115 -12.64 1.38 -14.44
C TYR A 115 -12.12 2.80 -14.29
N ARG A 116 -12.66 3.57 -13.35
CA ARG A 116 -12.12 4.91 -13.03
C ARG A 116 -10.65 4.86 -12.62
N ALA A 117 -10.26 3.89 -11.80
CA ALA A 117 -8.87 3.72 -11.39
C ALA A 117 -7.95 3.38 -12.58
N MET A 118 -8.41 2.50 -13.49
CA MET A 118 -7.65 2.18 -14.70
C MET A 118 -7.51 3.38 -15.65
N ASP A 119 -8.58 4.17 -15.85
CA ASP A 119 -8.58 5.37 -16.69
C ASP A 119 -7.59 6.41 -16.13
N ARG A 120 -7.61 6.66 -14.81
CA ARG A 120 -6.69 7.59 -14.13
C ARG A 120 -5.22 7.22 -14.30
N LEU A 121 -4.91 5.94 -14.34
CA LEU A 121 -3.53 5.44 -14.46
C LEU A 121 -3.12 5.11 -15.91
N GLY A 122 -3.98 5.40 -16.90
CA GLY A 122 -3.70 5.18 -18.30
C GLY A 122 -3.42 3.71 -18.62
N ILE A 123 -4.22 2.79 -18.06
CA ILE A 123 -4.09 1.34 -18.28
C ILE A 123 -5.40 0.68 -18.71
N ARG A 124 -6.38 1.47 -19.15
CA ARG A 124 -7.70 0.97 -19.55
C ARG A 124 -7.63 0.03 -20.75
N GLU A 125 -6.79 0.34 -21.71
CA GLU A 125 -6.56 -0.46 -22.92
C GLU A 125 -5.95 -1.84 -22.59
N LEU A 126 -5.31 -1.98 -21.42
CA LEU A 126 -4.68 -3.22 -20.96
C LEU A 126 -5.64 -4.13 -20.17
N GLU A 127 -6.92 -3.78 -20.02
CA GLU A 127 -7.86 -4.47 -19.12
C GLU A 127 -7.94 -5.98 -19.32
N LYS A 128 -7.78 -6.43 -20.58
CA LYS A 128 -7.87 -7.84 -20.97
C LYS A 128 -6.50 -8.53 -21.05
N CYS A 129 -5.40 -7.78 -20.96
CA CYS A 129 -4.07 -8.34 -21.01
C CYS A 129 -3.79 -9.16 -19.75
N CYS A 130 -2.97 -10.20 -19.89
CA CYS A 130 -2.50 -10.96 -18.74
C CYS A 130 -1.47 -10.14 -17.96
N TYR A 131 -1.61 -10.08 -16.63
CA TYR A 131 -0.73 -9.28 -15.76
C TYR A 131 0.75 -9.62 -15.93
N ARG A 132 1.09 -10.91 -16.09
CA ARG A 132 2.49 -11.37 -16.29
C ARG A 132 3.13 -10.88 -17.58
N GLU A 133 2.33 -10.53 -18.60
CA GLU A 133 2.82 -10.08 -19.91
C GLU A 133 3.14 -8.58 -19.93
N LEU A 134 2.82 -7.87 -18.86
CA LEU A 134 3.02 -6.44 -18.74
C LEU A 134 4.48 -6.10 -18.40
N SER A 135 4.92 -4.94 -18.89
CA SER A 135 6.18 -4.34 -18.41
C SER A 135 6.12 -4.01 -16.92
N GLY A 136 7.27 -3.94 -16.25
CA GLY A 136 7.33 -3.63 -14.81
C GLY A 136 6.61 -2.33 -14.44
N GLY A 137 6.71 -1.28 -15.27
CA GLY A 137 5.99 -0.02 -15.07
C GLY A 137 4.47 -0.17 -15.23
N GLN A 138 4.01 -0.98 -16.19
CA GLN A 138 2.59 -1.30 -16.33
C GLN A 138 2.06 -2.10 -15.15
N GLN A 139 2.80 -3.11 -14.69
CA GLN A 139 2.45 -3.89 -13.50
C GLN A 139 2.36 -3.00 -12.25
N GLN A 140 3.26 -2.02 -12.10
CA GLN A 140 3.20 -1.06 -11.00
C GLN A 140 1.93 -0.21 -11.07
N ARG A 141 1.56 0.29 -12.26
CA ARG A 141 0.31 1.04 -12.44
C ARG A 141 -0.93 0.20 -12.13
N VAL A 142 -0.95 -1.08 -12.52
CA VAL A 142 -2.05 -2.00 -12.19
C VAL A 142 -2.19 -2.19 -10.67
N ARG A 143 -1.09 -2.36 -9.95
CA ARG A 143 -1.11 -2.46 -8.47
C ARG A 143 -1.61 -1.18 -7.81
N LEU A 144 -1.17 -0.03 -8.32
CA LEU A 144 -1.69 1.26 -7.84
C LEU A 144 -3.19 1.41 -8.12
N ALA A 145 -3.69 0.94 -9.28
CA ALA A 145 -5.11 0.95 -9.58
C ALA A 145 -5.91 0.08 -8.60
N SER A 146 -5.42 -1.13 -8.30
CA SER A 146 -6.03 -2.00 -7.29
C SER A 146 -6.04 -1.35 -5.90
N PHE A 147 -4.94 -0.73 -5.51
CA PHE A 147 -4.83 0.01 -4.26
C PHE A 147 -5.81 1.20 -4.18
N PHE A 148 -5.98 1.96 -5.27
CA PHE A 148 -6.95 3.04 -5.33
C PHE A 148 -8.40 2.55 -5.22
N CYS A 149 -8.71 1.38 -5.75
CA CYS A 149 -10.02 0.77 -5.56
C CYS A 149 -10.29 0.44 -4.09
N TRP A 150 -9.28 0.00 -3.35
CA TRP A 150 -9.38 -0.25 -1.92
C TRP A 150 -9.52 1.04 -1.12
N MET A 151 -8.70 2.05 -1.41
CA MET A 151 -8.63 3.30 -0.64
C MET A 151 -9.74 4.29 -1.00
N ASN A 152 -10.25 4.25 -2.25
CA ASN A 152 -11.20 5.22 -2.83
C ASN A 152 -10.84 6.67 -2.51
N PRO A 153 -9.65 7.13 -2.94
CA PRO A 153 -9.19 8.48 -2.63
C PRO A 153 -10.13 9.52 -3.27
N PRO A 154 -10.29 10.71 -2.68
CA PRO A 154 -10.98 11.83 -3.29
C PRO A 154 -10.44 12.11 -4.70
N GLU A 155 -11.27 12.68 -5.56
CA GLU A 155 -10.92 12.87 -6.99
C GLU A 155 -9.70 13.76 -7.22
N ASP A 156 -9.41 14.65 -6.28
CA ASP A 156 -8.30 15.61 -6.31
C ASP A 156 -6.96 15.07 -5.77
N TRP A 157 -6.92 13.86 -5.23
CA TRP A 157 -5.70 13.25 -4.66
C TRP A 157 -4.64 12.89 -5.71
N ILE A 158 -5.00 12.85 -6.98
CA ILE A 158 -4.09 12.51 -8.07
C ILE A 158 -4.12 13.66 -9.08
N ARG A 159 -3.51 14.77 -8.72
CA ARG A 159 -3.04 15.76 -9.70
C ARG A 159 -1.53 15.63 -9.79
N TRP A 160 -1.07 15.11 -10.90
CA TRP A 160 0.34 15.14 -11.31
C TRP A 160 0.61 16.45 -12.02
#